data_64c3649489260d497890fde5f8444dd0
#
_entry.id   64c3649489260d497890fde5f8444dd0
#
_cell.length_a   1.000
_cell.length_b   1.000
_cell.length_c   1.000
_cell.angle_alpha   90.00
_cell.angle_beta   90.00
_cell.angle_gamma   90.00
#
_symmetry.space_group_name_H-M   'P 1'
#
loop_
_entity.id
_entity.type
_entity.pdbx_description
1 polymer ?
#
loop_
_entity_poly.entity_id
_entity_poly.type
_entity_poly.pdbx_seq_one_letter_code
_entity_poly.pdbx_strand_id
1 'polypeptide(L)'
;MTRSMNGPLRVGIGGPVGSGKTSLVEALCKRLHGKYDVVAITNDIYTKDDALILTRTGALPVERILGVETGGCPHTAIREDCSINLAAIAEMRAKFPNVEIVLLESGGDNLAATFSPELADITLYVIDVAQGEKIPRKGGPGITRSDLLIINKTDLAPHVGANLDIMASDAKKQRGTRPVVFTNIRAGTNVDQVAAFIEKAGGLAR
;
A
#
# COMPACT_ATOMS: atom_id res chain seq x y z
N MET A 1 -19.49 19.26 0.66
CA MET A 1 -18.68 18.07 0.31
C MET A 1 -19.61 17.06 -0.36
N THR A 2 -19.41 16.81 -1.65
CA THR A 2 -20.20 15.81 -2.39
C THR A 2 -19.68 14.43 -2.02
N ARG A 3 -20.49 13.64 -1.30
CA ARG A 3 -20.20 12.21 -1.08
C ARG A 3 -19.99 11.53 -2.42
N SER A 4 -18.90 10.76 -2.56
CA SER A 4 -18.78 9.82 -3.68
C SER A 4 -19.97 8.86 -3.61
N MET A 5 -20.73 8.76 -4.70
CA MET A 5 -21.89 7.85 -4.78
C MET A 5 -21.46 6.37 -4.65
N ASN A 6 -20.17 6.08 -4.88
CA ASN A 6 -19.59 4.72 -4.86
C ASN A 6 -18.89 4.35 -3.54
N GLY A 7 -18.98 5.19 -2.51
CA GLY A 7 -18.28 4.99 -1.23
C GLY A 7 -16.85 5.54 -1.22
N PRO A 8 -16.02 5.19 -0.20
CA PRO A 8 -14.65 5.63 -0.11
C PRO A 8 -13.77 4.96 -1.16
N LEU A 9 -12.70 5.67 -1.59
CA LEU A 9 -11.62 5.08 -2.37
C LEU A 9 -10.87 4.05 -1.54
N ARG A 10 -10.72 2.83 -2.02
CA ARG A 10 -10.01 1.75 -1.36
C ARG A 10 -8.67 1.52 -2.05
N VAL A 11 -7.59 1.74 -1.31
CA VAL A 11 -6.22 1.64 -1.79
C VAL A 11 -5.54 0.44 -1.15
N GLY A 12 -5.31 -0.62 -1.93
CA GLY A 12 -4.58 -1.80 -1.50
C GLY A 12 -3.07 -1.59 -1.59
N ILE A 13 -2.34 -1.90 -0.52
CA ILE A 13 -0.88 -1.76 -0.43
C ILE A 13 -0.28 -3.13 -0.13
N GLY A 14 0.33 -3.75 -1.14
CA GLY A 14 0.97 -5.06 -1.06
C GLY A 14 2.49 -4.99 -1.17
N GLY A 15 3.14 -6.12 -0.91
CA GLY A 15 4.58 -6.28 -1.07
C GLY A 15 5.21 -7.22 -0.04
N PRO A 16 6.46 -7.66 -0.28
CA PRO A 16 7.18 -8.57 0.60
C PRO A 16 7.37 -8.03 2.02
N VAL A 17 7.63 -8.95 2.96
CA VAL A 17 8.00 -8.58 4.33
C VAL A 17 9.23 -7.67 4.29
N GLY A 18 9.22 -6.62 5.10
CA GLY A 18 10.33 -5.68 5.22
C GLY A 18 10.45 -4.69 4.06
N SER A 19 9.62 -4.71 3.01
CA SER A 19 9.69 -3.75 1.89
C SER A 19 9.38 -2.30 2.27
N GLY A 20 8.69 -2.09 3.39
CA GLY A 20 8.31 -0.76 3.90
C GLY A 20 6.84 -0.40 3.64
N LYS A 21 5.95 -1.38 3.51
CA LYS A 21 4.49 -1.16 3.39
C LYS A 21 3.94 -0.32 4.53
N THR A 22 4.17 -0.76 5.77
CA THR A 22 3.70 -0.06 6.98
C THR A 22 4.23 1.36 7.07
N SER A 23 5.51 1.57 6.72
CA SER A 23 6.10 2.91 6.63
C SER A 23 5.44 3.76 5.55
N LEU A 24 5.04 3.15 4.42
CA LEU A 24 4.29 3.86 3.37
C LEU A 24 2.89 4.24 3.84
N VAL A 25 2.18 3.31 4.48
CA VAL A 25 0.85 3.58 5.05
C VAL A 25 0.93 4.72 6.06
N GLU A 26 1.92 4.70 6.97
CA GLU A 26 2.18 5.79 7.92
C GLU A 26 2.36 7.13 7.21
N ALA A 27 3.26 7.17 6.22
CA ALA A 27 3.57 8.39 5.49
C ALA A 27 2.37 8.93 4.70
N LEU A 28 1.58 8.04 4.09
CA LEU A 28 0.35 8.40 3.38
C LEU A 28 -0.74 8.89 4.34
N CYS A 29 -0.92 8.24 5.49
CA CYS A 29 -1.84 8.70 6.52
C CYS A 29 -1.54 10.14 6.93
N LYS A 30 -0.28 10.44 7.27
CA LYS A 30 0.16 11.79 7.65
C LYS A 30 -0.04 12.84 6.55
N ARG A 31 0.10 12.44 5.29
CA ARG A 31 -0.05 13.34 4.14
C ARG A 31 -1.49 13.60 3.74
N LEU A 32 -2.33 12.57 3.83
CA LEU A 32 -3.69 12.61 3.30
C LEU A 32 -4.72 13.03 4.37
N HIS A 33 -4.49 12.68 5.66
CA HIS A 33 -5.48 12.92 6.72
C HIS A 33 -5.84 14.40 6.94
N GLY A 34 -4.91 15.32 6.70
CA GLY A 34 -5.21 16.75 6.77
C GLY A 34 -6.10 17.29 5.64
N LYS A 35 -6.24 16.51 4.55
CA LYS A 35 -6.94 16.89 3.33
C LYS A 35 -8.20 16.05 3.09
N TYR A 36 -8.17 14.80 3.52
CA TYR A 36 -9.25 13.82 3.35
C TYR A 36 -9.59 13.14 4.66
N ASP A 37 -10.79 12.57 4.74
CA ASP A 37 -11.20 11.68 5.82
C ASP A 37 -10.64 10.27 5.55
N VAL A 38 -9.59 9.87 6.29
CA VAL A 38 -8.78 8.66 6.05
C VAL A 38 -8.94 7.68 7.20
N VAL A 39 -9.01 6.39 6.86
CA VAL A 39 -8.86 5.27 7.79
C VAL A 39 -7.81 4.29 7.24
N ALA A 40 -7.17 3.53 8.14
CA ALA A 40 -6.20 2.51 7.80
C ALA A 40 -6.63 1.14 8.36
N ILE A 41 -6.48 0.11 7.53
CA ILE A 41 -6.70 -1.30 7.90
C ILE A 41 -5.41 -2.05 7.58
N THR A 42 -4.86 -2.75 8.55
CA THR A 42 -3.65 -3.56 8.39
C THR A 42 -3.95 -5.03 8.59
N ASN A 43 -3.39 -5.87 7.73
CA ASN A 43 -3.51 -7.33 7.84
C ASN A 43 -2.21 -7.94 8.33
N ASP A 44 -2.28 -8.77 9.36
CA ASP A 44 -1.18 -9.59 9.81
C ASP A 44 -1.71 -11.00 10.13
N ILE A 45 -0.78 -11.98 10.15
CA ILE A 45 -1.14 -13.39 10.34
C ILE A 45 -1.53 -13.65 11.80
N TYR A 46 -0.74 -13.17 12.74
CA TYR A 46 -0.85 -13.51 14.17
C TYR A 46 -0.86 -12.31 15.11
N THR A 47 -0.58 -11.09 14.62
CA THR A 47 -0.40 -9.92 15.47
C THR A 47 -1.12 -8.71 14.90
N LYS A 48 -1.20 -7.65 15.69
CA LYS A 48 -1.66 -6.33 15.25
C LYS A 48 -0.50 -5.34 15.26
N ASP A 49 0.73 -5.82 15.06
CA ASP A 49 1.93 -5.00 15.22
C ASP A 49 1.95 -3.81 14.26
N ASP A 50 1.54 -4.00 13.00
CA ASP A 50 1.45 -2.90 12.03
C ASP A 50 0.45 -1.82 12.47
N ALA A 51 -0.71 -2.21 13.02
CA ALA A 51 -1.66 -1.26 13.59
C ALA A 51 -1.08 -0.55 14.82
N LEU A 52 -0.34 -1.25 15.68
CA LEU A 52 0.34 -0.67 16.82
C LEU A 52 1.44 0.32 16.41
N ILE A 53 2.18 0.03 15.34
CA ILE A 53 3.18 0.95 14.77
C ILE A 53 2.49 2.24 14.33
N LEU A 54 1.43 2.17 13.53
CA LEU A 54 0.67 3.33 13.05
C LEU A 54 0.11 4.16 14.22
N THR A 55 -0.36 3.49 15.27
CA THR A 55 -0.83 4.16 16.49
C THR A 55 0.28 4.88 17.21
N ARG A 56 1.43 4.22 17.44
CA ARG A 56 2.58 4.79 18.17
C ARG A 56 3.22 5.95 17.44
N THR A 57 3.22 5.95 16.12
CA THR A 57 3.77 7.04 15.31
C THR A 57 2.82 8.22 15.14
N GLY A 58 1.60 8.11 15.65
CA GLY A 58 0.58 9.15 15.51
C GLY A 58 0.17 9.39 14.05
N ALA A 59 0.22 8.35 13.23
CA ALA A 59 -0.14 8.45 11.82
C ALA A 59 -1.60 8.86 11.61
N LEU A 60 -2.47 8.31 12.44
CA LEU A 60 -3.90 8.63 12.56
C LEU A 60 -4.33 8.54 14.04
N PRO A 61 -5.46 9.13 14.44
CA PRO A 61 -6.14 8.78 15.68
C PRO A 61 -6.38 7.27 15.77
N VAL A 62 -6.18 6.68 16.97
CA VAL A 62 -6.20 5.21 17.16
C VAL A 62 -7.51 4.57 16.68
N GLU A 63 -8.63 5.26 16.84
CA GLU A 63 -9.94 4.80 16.41
C GLU A 63 -10.12 4.72 14.89
N ARG A 64 -9.16 5.28 14.11
CA ARG A 64 -9.12 5.25 12.64
C ARG A 64 -8.18 4.16 12.10
N ILE A 65 -7.61 3.36 12.98
CA ILE A 65 -6.71 2.27 12.63
C ILE A 65 -7.34 0.96 13.10
N LEU A 66 -7.46 -0.01 12.20
CA LEU A 66 -7.99 -1.33 12.50
C LEU A 66 -7.00 -2.42 12.08
N GLY A 67 -6.53 -3.20 13.04
CA GLY A 67 -5.73 -4.39 12.77
C GLY A 67 -6.63 -5.62 12.59
N VAL A 68 -6.44 -6.35 11.49
CA VAL A 68 -7.12 -7.59 11.15
C VAL A 68 -6.14 -8.75 11.26
N GLU A 69 -6.47 -9.72 12.12
CA GLU A 69 -5.72 -10.98 12.21
C GLU A 69 -6.32 -11.98 11.22
N THR A 70 -5.54 -12.37 10.21
CA THR A 70 -6.04 -13.22 9.13
C THR A 70 -6.01 -14.70 9.46
N GLY A 71 -5.31 -15.09 10.52
CA GLY A 71 -5.30 -16.48 11.10
C GLY A 71 -4.74 -17.55 10.17
N GLY A 72 -4.22 -17.19 9.01
CA GLY A 72 -3.76 -18.12 8.00
C GLY A 72 -2.96 -17.43 6.90
N CYS A 73 -3.16 -17.84 5.64
CA CYS A 73 -2.45 -17.24 4.52
C CYS A 73 -2.97 -15.80 4.25
N PRO A 74 -2.13 -14.76 4.40
CA PRO A 74 -2.56 -13.37 4.19
C PRO A 74 -3.03 -13.10 2.75
N HIS A 75 -2.60 -13.89 1.77
CA HIS A 75 -3.04 -13.78 0.39
C HIS A 75 -4.51 -14.13 0.22
N THR A 76 -4.99 -15.14 0.96
CA THR A 76 -6.41 -15.53 0.95
C THR A 76 -7.28 -14.35 1.36
N ALA A 77 -6.92 -13.67 2.45
CA ALA A 77 -7.69 -12.56 3.02
C ALA A 77 -7.79 -11.32 2.12
N ILE A 78 -6.93 -11.18 1.12
CA ILE A 78 -6.98 -10.05 0.18
C ILE A 78 -7.45 -10.42 -1.22
N ARG A 79 -7.60 -11.73 -1.52
CA ARG A 79 -7.91 -12.19 -2.87
C ARG A 79 -9.02 -13.25 -2.93
N GLU A 80 -8.75 -14.47 -2.42
CA GLU A 80 -9.66 -15.61 -2.60
C GLU A 80 -10.89 -15.53 -1.70
N ASP A 81 -10.70 -15.11 -0.44
CA ASP A 81 -11.78 -14.85 0.53
C ASP A 81 -11.48 -13.56 1.28
N CYS A 82 -11.89 -12.46 0.69
CA CYS A 82 -11.68 -11.14 1.28
C CYS A 82 -12.80 -10.72 2.26
N SER A 83 -13.67 -11.63 2.69
CA SER A 83 -14.81 -11.35 3.55
C SER A 83 -14.44 -10.65 4.86
N ILE A 84 -13.35 -11.07 5.50
CA ILE A 84 -12.86 -10.46 6.75
C ILE A 84 -12.49 -8.98 6.54
N ASN A 85 -11.85 -8.66 5.42
CA ASN A 85 -11.46 -7.29 5.10
C ASN A 85 -12.65 -6.45 4.63
N LEU A 86 -13.60 -7.02 3.91
CA LEU A 86 -14.85 -6.34 3.57
C LEU A 86 -15.67 -6.01 4.81
N ALA A 87 -15.71 -6.91 5.80
CA ALA A 87 -16.33 -6.65 7.10
C ALA A 87 -15.61 -5.53 7.86
N ALA A 88 -14.27 -5.51 7.87
CA ALA A 88 -13.47 -4.46 8.47
C ALA A 88 -13.73 -3.09 7.81
N ILE A 89 -13.82 -3.04 6.48
CA ILE A 89 -14.18 -1.81 5.75
C ILE A 89 -15.60 -1.36 6.12
N ALA A 90 -16.55 -2.29 6.21
CA ALA A 90 -17.94 -1.97 6.60
C ALA A 90 -18.01 -1.41 8.03
N GLU A 91 -17.26 -1.99 8.98
CA GLU A 91 -17.13 -1.48 10.35
C GLU A 91 -16.61 -0.05 10.37
N MET A 92 -15.48 0.21 9.67
CA MET A 92 -14.88 1.54 9.62
C MET A 92 -15.79 2.57 8.94
N ARG A 93 -16.53 2.17 7.91
CA ARG A 93 -17.56 3.04 7.27
C ARG A 93 -18.72 3.35 8.18
N ALA A 94 -19.16 2.39 9.00
CA ALA A 94 -20.22 2.63 9.98
C ALA A 94 -19.77 3.61 11.07
N LYS A 95 -18.52 3.47 11.54
CA LYS A 95 -17.91 4.35 12.54
C LYS A 95 -17.57 5.74 12.00
N PHE A 96 -17.13 5.82 10.74
CA PHE A 96 -16.75 7.05 10.04
C PHE A 96 -17.56 7.21 8.74
N PRO A 97 -18.81 7.69 8.81
CA PRO A 97 -19.69 7.74 7.64
C PRO A 97 -19.23 8.66 6.51
N ASN A 98 -18.30 9.56 6.80
CA ASN A 98 -17.75 10.52 5.83
C ASN A 98 -16.39 10.10 5.29
N VAL A 99 -15.90 8.88 5.62
CA VAL A 99 -14.60 8.41 5.15
C VAL A 99 -14.49 8.49 3.62
N GLU A 100 -13.39 9.08 3.16
CA GLU A 100 -13.09 9.30 1.74
C GLU A 100 -12.04 8.30 1.22
N ILE A 101 -11.11 7.89 2.07
CA ILE A 101 -10.02 6.96 1.70
C ILE A 101 -9.89 5.86 2.75
N VAL A 102 -9.82 4.63 2.29
CA VAL A 102 -9.42 3.45 3.07
C VAL A 102 -8.08 2.97 2.55
N LEU A 103 -7.03 3.07 3.37
CA LEU A 103 -5.74 2.45 3.10
C LEU A 103 -5.76 1.04 3.68
N LEU A 104 -5.53 0.04 2.83
CA LEU A 104 -5.57 -1.38 3.20
C LEU A 104 -4.19 -2.01 2.97
N GLU A 105 -3.47 -2.31 4.04
CA GLU A 105 -2.18 -3.00 3.99
C GLU A 105 -2.38 -4.51 3.99
N SER A 106 -1.72 -5.23 3.08
CA SER A 106 -1.66 -6.70 3.10
C SER A 106 -0.59 -7.19 4.07
N GLY A 107 -0.73 -8.39 4.56
CA GLY A 107 0.39 -9.14 5.14
C GLY A 107 1.54 -9.29 4.13
N GLY A 108 2.74 -9.64 4.60
CA GLY A 108 3.90 -9.81 3.72
C GLY A 108 3.73 -10.95 2.72
N ASP A 109 4.19 -10.74 1.48
CA ASP A 109 4.09 -11.71 0.40
C ASP A 109 5.43 -11.96 -0.32
N ASN A 110 5.43 -12.82 -1.33
CA ASN A 110 6.59 -13.20 -2.14
C ASN A 110 6.43 -12.84 -3.62
N LEU A 111 5.94 -11.66 -3.93
CA LEU A 111 5.66 -11.11 -5.27
C LEU A 111 4.38 -11.65 -5.93
N ALA A 112 3.63 -12.49 -5.27
CA ALA A 112 2.46 -13.17 -5.84
C ALA A 112 1.12 -12.49 -5.48
N ALA A 113 1.07 -11.71 -4.39
CA ALA A 113 -0.18 -11.13 -3.90
C ALA A 113 -0.74 -10.07 -4.84
N THR A 114 -2.03 -10.18 -5.08
CA THR A 114 -2.85 -9.15 -5.73
C THR A 114 -4.15 -9.01 -4.97
N PHE A 115 -4.65 -7.80 -4.86
CA PHE A 115 -5.95 -7.56 -4.24
C PHE A 115 -7.09 -7.98 -5.17
N SER A 116 -8.17 -8.51 -4.58
CA SER A 116 -9.44 -8.65 -5.28
C SER A 116 -9.97 -7.28 -5.72
N PRO A 117 -10.54 -7.16 -6.94
CA PRO A 117 -11.21 -5.92 -7.36
C PRO A 117 -12.39 -5.52 -6.45
N GLU A 118 -12.96 -6.47 -5.72
CA GLU A 118 -14.00 -6.19 -4.72
C GLU A 118 -13.44 -5.48 -3.48
N LEU A 119 -12.14 -5.62 -3.21
CA LEU A 119 -11.49 -5.11 -2.01
C LEU A 119 -10.75 -3.80 -2.25
N ALA A 120 -10.09 -3.63 -3.40
CA ALA A 120 -9.30 -2.45 -3.70
C ALA A 120 -9.62 -1.89 -5.09
N ASP A 121 -9.80 -0.57 -5.15
CA ASP A 121 -10.04 0.19 -6.39
C ASP A 121 -8.71 0.56 -7.06
N ILE A 122 -7.66 0.77 -6.25
CA ILE A 122 -6.28 1.06 -6.67
C ILE A 122 -5.34 0.16 -5.90
N THR A 123 -4.31 -0.34 -6.57
CA THR A 123 -3.31 -1.23 -5.97
C THR A 123 -1.91 -0.63 -6.09
N LEU A 124 -1.24 -0.51 -4.95
CA LEU A 124 0.16 -0.15 -4.84
C LEU A 124 0.96 -1.40 -4.47
N TYR A 125 2.12 -1.58 -5.08
CA TYR A 125 3.00 -2.68 -4.73
C TYR A 125 4.39 -2.17 -4.36
N VAL A 126 4.87 -2.52 -3.16
CA VAL A 126 6.13 -2.03 -2.61
C VAL A 126 7.16 -3.14 -2.61
N ILE A 127 8.27 -2.91 -3.32
CA ILE A 127 9.51 -3.69 -3.20
C ILE A 127 10.63 -2.78 -2.72
N ASP A 128 11.78 -3.32 -2.36
CA ASP A 128 12.93 -2.49 -1.99
C ASP A 128 14.24 -2.98 -2.60
N VAL A 129 15.23 -2.11 -2.62
CA VAL A 129 16.53 -2.40 -3.24
C VAL A 129 17.34 -3.47 -2.50
N ALA A 130 17.12 -3.64 -1.18
CA ALA A 130 17.82 -4.64 -0.38
C ALA A 130 17.36 -6.07 -0.64
N GLN A 131 16.19 -6.24 -1.25
CA GLN A 131 15.71 -7.55 -1.71
C GLN A 131 16.45 -8.03 -2.98
N GLY A 132 17.25 -7.15 -3.59
CA GLY A 132 18.11 -7.42 -4.72
C GLY A 132 17.69 -6.74 -6.02
N GLU A 133 18.67 -6.29 -6.78
CA GLU A 133 18.52 -5.59 -8.06
C GLU A 133 17.59 -6.34 -9.06
N LYS A 134 17.60 -7.68 -8.99
CA LYS A 134 16.87 -8.53 -9.95
C LYS A 134 15.37 -8.68 -9.66
N ILE A 135 14.87 -8.11 -8.55
CA ILE A 135 13.45 -8.27 -8.16
C ILE A 135 12.49 -7.76 -9.25
N PRO A 136 12.65 -6.57 -9.82
CA PRO A 136 11.76 -6.14 -10.91
C PRO A 136 11.77 -7.11 -12.10
N ARG A 137 12.93 -7.65 -12.46
CA ARG A 137 13.11 -8.59 -13.57
C ARG A 137 12.40 -9.93 -13.34
N LYS A 138 12.35 -10.40 -12.08
CA LYS A 138 11.62 -11.63 -11.74
C LYS A 138 10.12 -11.52 -12.05
N GLY A 139 9.60 -10.32 -12.03
CA GLY A 139 8.17 -10.10 -12.25
C GLY A 139 7.33 -10.67 -11.10
N GLY A 140 6.18 -11.19 -11.45
CA GLY A 140 5.16 -11.66 -10.53
C GLY A 140 3.93 -10.74 -10.55
N PRO A 141 2.75 -11.23 -10.19
CA PRO A 141 1.51 -10.48 -10.31
C PRO A 141 1.52 -9.14 -9.56
N GLY A 142 2.13 -9.07 -8.37
CA GLY A 142 2.28 -7.84 -7.61
C GLY A 142 3.04 -6.77 -8.39
N ILE A 143 4.16 -7.14 -9.03
CA ILE A 143 4.97 -6.22 -9.84
C ILE A 143 4.25 -5.85 -11.14
N THR A 144 3.71 -6.83 -11.86
CA THR A 144 3.23 -6.62 -13.25
C THR A 144 1.83 -6.05 -13.32
N ARG A 145 0.97 -6.27 -12.31
CA ARG A 145 -0.46 -5.92 -12.35
C ARG A 145 -0.85 -4.73 -11.47
N SER A 146 -0.07 -4.41 -10.43
CA SER A 146 -0.36 -3.24 -9.58
C SER A 146 -0.45 -1.96 -10.41
N ASP A 147 -1.29 -1.03 -9.98
CA ASP A 147 -1.46 0.27 -10.65
C ASP A 147 -0.20 1.12 -10.50
N LEU A 148 0.45 1.08 -9.33
CA LEU A 148 1.75 1.71 -9.08
C LEU A 148 2.72 0.72 -8.46
N LEU A 149 3.94 0.62 -9.02
CA LEU A 149 5.07 -0.05 -8.37
C LEU A 149 5.93 0.98 -7.64
N ILE A 150 6.27 0.67 -6.40
CA ILE A 150 7.15 1.49 -5.56
C ILE A 150 8.42 0.70 -5.29
N ILE A 151 9.58 1.28 -5.66
CA ILE A 151 10.90 0.72 -5.37
C ILE A 151 11.50 1.57 -4.25
N ASN A 152 11.46 1.02 -3.04
CA ASN A 152 11.79 1.73 -1.81
C ASN A 152 13.24 1.55 -1.37
N LYS A 153 13.67 2.32 -0.37
CA LYS A 153 15.00 2.29 0.27
C LYS A 153 16.14 2.58 -0.71
N THR A 154 15.91 3.52 -1.63
CA THR A 154 16.89 3.85 -2.68
C THR A 154 18.22 4.31 -2.14
N ASP A 155 18.26 4.84 -0.93
CA ASP A 155 19.48 5.19 -0.18
C ASP A 155 20.37 3.97 0.12
N LEU A 156 19.81 2.78 0.23
CA LEU A 156 20.55 1.55 0.46
C LEU A 156 21.19 0.98 -0.82
N ALA A 157 20.82 1.45 -2.01
CA ALA A 157 21.28 0.87 -3.28
C ALA A 157 22.81 0.74 -3.37
N PRO A 158 23.64 1.75 -3.02
CA PRO A 158 25.10 1.62 -3.03
C PRO A 158 25.60 0.57 -2.04
N HIS A 159 24.93 0.39 -0.91
CA HIS A 159 25.36 -0.51 0.16
C HIS A 159 25.04 -1.99 -0.12
N VAL A 160 24.04 -2.24 -0.96
CA VAL A 160 23.62 -3.60 -1.34
C VAL A 160 24.04 -3.97 -2.78
N GLY A 161 24.78 -3.10 -3.44
CA GLY A 161 25.24 -3.31 -4.82
C GLY A 161 24.10 -3.33 -5.85
N ALA A 162 23.00 -2.62 -5.59
CA ALA A 162 21.89 -2.51 -6.52
C ALA A 162 22.07 -1.28 -7.44
N ASN A 163 21.82 -1.48 -8.73
CA ASN A 163 21.82 -0.40 -9.71
C ASN A 163 20.38 0.03 -10.02
N LEU A 164 20.04 1.27 -9.70
CA LEU A 164 18.69 1.80 -9.87
C LEU A 164 18.27 1.92 -11.33
N ASP A 165 19.22 2.19 -12.25
CA ASP A 165 18.91 2.27 -13.70
C ASP A 165 18.57 0.89 -14.26
N ILE A 166 19.25 -0.16 -13.79
CA ILE A 166 18.91 -1.55 -14.14
C ILE A 166 17.51 -1.89 -13.60
N MET A 167 17.24 -1.57 -12.33
CA MET A 167 15.92 -1.81 -11.74
C MET A 167 14.82 -1.05 -12.49
N ALA A 168 15.06 0.19 -12.90
CA ALA A 168 14.12 1.00 -13.70
C ALA A 168 13.86 0.37 -15.07
N SER A 169 14.94 -0.04 -15.78
CA SER A 169 14.83 -0.70 -17.08
C SER A 169 14.04 -2.01 -16.99
N ASP A 170 14.33 -2.84 -15.99
CA ASP A 170 13.64 -4.10 -15.77
C ASP A 170 12.18 -3.91 -15.38
N ALA A 171 11.89 -2.96 -14.48
CA ALA A 171 10.52 -2.58 -14.13
C ALA A 171 9.72 -2.11 -15.35
N LYS A 172 10.33 -1.28 -16.21
CA LYS A 172 9.70 -0.81 -17.45
C LYS A 172 9.38 -1.96 -18.40
N LYS A 173 10.29 -2.95 -18.57
CA LYS A 173 10.05 -4.14 -19.39
C LYS A 173 8.87 -4.96 -18.88
N GLN A 174 8.75 -5.10 -17.57
CA GLN A 174 7.68 -5.92 -16.95
C GLN A 174 6.33 -5.20 -16.91
N ARG A 175 6.33 -3.88 -16.85
CA ARG A 175 5.12 -3.09 -16.58
C ARG A 175 4.60 -2.30 -17.80
N GLY A 176 5.42 -2.15 -18.84
CA GLY A 176 5.08 -1.33 -20.01
C GLY A 176 4.91 0.15 -19.61
N THR A 177 3.69 0.67 -19.76
CA THR A 177 3.35 2.07 -19.45
C THR A 177 2.92 2.31 -18.00
N ARG A 178 2.76 1.25 -17.19
CA ARG A 178 2.36 1.41 -15.79
C ARG A 178 3.46 2.10 -14.98
N PRO A 179 3.09 3.08 -14.14
CA PRO A 179 4.06 3.92 -13.44
C PRO A 179 4.88 3.15 -12.39
N VAL A 180 6.11 3.66 -12.21
CA VAL A 180 7.06 3.20 -11.18
C VAL A 180 7.59 4.44 -10.47
N VAL A 181 7.65 4.40 -9.14
CA VAL A 181 8.21 5.48 -8.31
C VAL A 181 9.32 4.91 -7.44
N PHE A 182 10.49 5.54 -7.48
CA PHE A 182 11.60 5.25 -6.59
C PHE A 182 11.50 6.11 -5.34
N THR A 183 11.57 5.51 -4.15
CA THR A 183 11.35 6.21 -2.88
C THR A 183 12.45 5.93 -1.86
N ASN A 184 12.64 6.88 -0.96
CA ASN A 184 13.14 6.63 0.38
C ASN A 184 12.04 7.13 1.33
N ILE A 185 11.13 6.22 1.70
CA ILE A 185 9.96 6.54 2.51
C ILE A 185 10.38 7.12 3.86
N ARG A 186 11.45 6.58 4.47
CA ARG A 186 11.95 7.05 5.76
C ARG A 186 12.41 8.52 5.72
N ALA A 187 12.99 8.94 4.60
CA ALA A 187 13.40 10.34 4.38
C ALA A 187 12.28 11.20 3.76
N GLY A 188 11.13 10.63 3.46
CA GLY A 188 10.02 11.31 2.78
C GLY A 188 10.23 11.51 1.27
N THR A 189 11.31 10.96 0.70
CA THR A 189 11.63 11.17 -0.72
C THR A 189 10.57 10.52 -1.61
N ASN A 190 9.99 11.33 -2.50
CA ASN A 190 8.98 10.95 -3.49
C ASN A 190 7.67 10.36 -2.91
N VAL A 191 7.42 10.47 -1.60
CA VAL A 191 6.13 10.08 -1.01
C VAL A 191 5.00 10.97 -1.56
N ASP A 192 5.27 12.24 -1.86
CA ASP A 192 4.29 13.14 -2.50
C ASP A 192 3.86 12.66 -3.87
N GLN A 193 4.75 12.04 -4.64
CA GLN A 193 4.41 11.46 -5.94
C GLN A 193 3.44 10.28 -5.78
N VAL A 194 3.61 9.48 -4.73
CA VAL A 194 2.70 8.37 -4.41
C VAL A 194 1.33 8.91 -4.01
N ALA A 195 1.28 9.92 -3.13
CA ALA A 195 0.04 10.56 -2.72
C ALA A 195 -0.70 11.19 -3.92
N ALA A 196 0.01 11.94 -4.77
CA ALA A 196 -0.54 12.54 -5.99
C ALA A 196 -1.07 11.48 -6.98
N PHE A 197 -0.40 10.32 -7.08
CA PHE A 197 -0.89 9.21 -7.87
C PHE A 197 -2.25 8.70 -7.35
N ILE A 198 -2.37 8.50 -6.03
CA ILE A 198 -3.63 8.06 -5.39
C ILE A 198 -4.74 9.08 -5.67
N GLU A 199 -4.46 10.37 -5.47
CA GLU A 199 -5.43 11.45 -5.70
C GLU A 199 -5.92 11.48 -7.15
N LYS A 200 -4.98 11.38 -8.11
CA LYS A 200 -5.29 11.39 -9.54
C LYS A 200 -6.05 10.14 -9.97
N ALA A 201 -5.55 8.95 -9.63
CA ALA A 201 -6.15 7.69 -10.03
C ALA A 201 -7.50 7.46 -9.36
N GLY A 202 -7.67 7.94 -8.13
CA GLY A 202 -8.93 7.88 -7.38
C GLY A 202 -9.92 8.97 -7.71
N GLY A 203 -9.59 9.91 -8.60
CA GLY A 203 -10.48 11.02 -8.95
C GLY A 203 -10.71 12.01 -7.80
N LEU A 204 -9.78 12.07 -6.83
CA LEU A 204 -9.85 12.95 -5.66
C LEU A 204 -9.18 14.32 -5.92
N ALA A 205 -8.42 14.47 -7.00
CA ALA A 205 -7.75 15.71 -7.35
C ALA A 205 -8.80 16.83 -7.56
N ARG A 206 -8.73 17.83 -6.68
CA ARG A 206 -9.59 19.04 -6.69
C ARG A 206 -8.85 20.19 -7.36
#